data_7b541803eee828e3694dadc0aa218b89
#
_entry.id   7b541803eee828e3694dadc0aa218b89
#
_cell.length_a   1.000
_cell.length_b   1.000
_cell.length_c   1.000
_cell.angle_alpha   90.00
_cell.angle_beta   90.00
_cell.angle_gamma   90.00
#
_symmetry.space_group_name_H-M   'P 1'
#
loop_
_entity.id
_entity.type
_entity.pdbx_description
1 polymer ?
#
loop_
_entity_poly.entity_id
_entity_poly.type
_entity_poly.pdbx_seq_one_letter_code
_entity_poly.pdbx_strand_id
1 'polypeptide(L)'
;MLTLYDAARCPFCARVRIVLAEKAVPYEAVAIDLADRPAWLYEKNPLGKVPVLEEDGWPLPESAVIDEFLNERYPEPPLWPADPGERAAGRLLVHRFDAFSSAYYAFRRDGEGARAAFDEELGTLDALLRRMPYLTGRAFGLADVAYLPWVLRARDLYGVPLEPWPAVAAWLERCCERPSVAAEVEVVASL
;
A
#
# COMPACT_ATOMS: atom_id res chain seq x y z
N MET A 1 20.31 -2.55 11.70
CA MET A 1 19.04 -3.32 11.96
C MET A 1 17.88 -2.43 11.58
N LEU A 2 16.88 -2.99 10.87
CA LEU A 2 15.70 -2.21 10.45
C LEU A 2 14.65 -2.16 11.57
N THR A 3 14.10 -0.99 11.83
CA THR A 3 12.94 -0.78 12.71
C THR A 3 11.83 -0.11 11.93
N LEU A 4 10.62 -0.66 11.96
CA LEU A 4 9.43 -0.07 11.38
C LEU A 4 8.52 0.48 12.47
N TYR A 5 8.34 1.80 12.50
CA TYR A 5 7.31 2.45 13.32
C TYR A 5 5.98 2.34 12.59
N ASP A 6 5.08 1.56 13.14
CA ASP A 6 3.94 0.97 12.46
C ASP A 6 2.62 1.21 13.20
N ALA A 7 1.52 1.19 12.47
CA ALA A 7 0.18 1.12 13.04
C ALA A 7 -0.67 0.16 12.20
N ALA A 8 -1.26 -0.87 12.81
CA ALA A 8 -1.99 -1.93 12.14
C ALA A 8 -3.10 -1.38 11.22
N ARG A 9 -3.84 -0.35 11.67
CA ARG A 9 -4.91 0.30 10.88
C ARG A 9 -4.42 1.13 9.70
N CYS A 10 -3.11 1.48 9.64
CA CYS A 10 -2.59 2.39 8.64
C CYS A 10 -2.32 1.67 7.32
N PRO A 11 -3.01 2.00 6.22
CA PRO A 11 -2.75 1.35 4.93
C PRO A 11 -1.41 1.75 4.32
N PHE A 12 -0.85 2.90 4.69
CA PHE A 12 0.51 3.28 4.31
C PHE A 12 1.57 2.41 4.99
N CYS A 13 1.34 2.01 6.24
CA CYS A 13 2.19 1.04 6.93
C CYS A 13 2.09 -0.35 6.28
N ALA A 14 0.89 -0.74 5.84
CA ALA A 14 0.68 -1.99 5.13
C ALA A 14 1.53 -2.11 3.86
N ARG A 15 1.73 -1.02 3.10
CA ARG A 15 2.66 -1.01 1.96
C ARG A 15 4.03 -1.51 2.36
N VAL A 16 4.61 -0.89 3.39
CA VAL A 16 5.96 -1.20 3.86
C VAL A 16 6.05 -2.63 4.40
N ARG A 17 5.04 -3.09 5.17
CA ARG A 17 4.99 -4.49 5.64
C ARG A 17 5.00 -5.48 4.49
N ILE A 18 4.20 -5.23 3.44
CA ILE A 18 4.15 -6.09 2.24
C ILE A 18 5.51 -6.12 1.54
N VAL A 19 6.15 -4.96 1.35
CA VAL A 19 7.47 -4.89 0.70
C VAL A 19 8.54 -5.61 1.52
N LEU A 20 8.59 -5.41 2.84
CA LEU A 20 9.51 -6.12 3.72
C LEU A 20 9.32 -7.64 3.65
N ALA A 21 8.06 -8.09 3.59
CA ALA A 21 7.73 -9.50 3.44
C ALA A 21 8.12 -10.06 2.06
N GLU A 22 7.87 -9.32 0.97
CA GLU A 22 8.30 -9.70 -0.39
C GLU A 22 9.82 -9.84 -0.50
N LYS A 23 10.55 -8.98 0.20
CA LYS A 23 12.01 -8.98 0.24
C LYS A 23 12.58 -9.98 1.26
N ALA A 24 11.73 -10.63 2.06
CA ALA A 24 12.13 -11.50 3.17
C ALA A 24 13.14 -10.83 4.12
N VAL A 25 12.98 -9.52 4.35
CA VAL A 25 13.87 -8.73 5.19
C VAL A 25 13.35 -8.71 6.63
N PRO A 26 14.13 -9.18 7.61
CA PRO A 26 13.76 -9.12 9.02
C PRO A 26 13.81 -7.67 9.53
N TYR A 27 12.85 -7.31 10.35
CA TYR A 27 12.76 -5.99 10.98
C TYR A 27 12.13 -6.10 12.38
N GLU A 28 12.35 -5.08 13.20
CA GLU A 28 11.64 -4.88 14.45
C GLU A 28 10.43 -3.96 14.20
N ALA A 29 9.25 -4.35 14.67
CA ALA A 29 8.06 -3.53 14.58
C ALA A 29 7.80 -2.81 15.91
N VAL A 30 7.69 -1.48 15.85
CA VAL A 30 7.29 -0.64 16.99
C VAL A 30 5.89 -0.10 16.72
N ALA A 31 4.91 -0.61 17.49
CA ALA A 31 3.53 -0.19 17.35
C ALA A 31 3.32 1.25 17.85
N ILE A 32 2.66 2.07 17.05
CA ILE A 32 2.30 3.45 17.36
C ILE A 32 0.79 3.57 17.51
N ASP A 33 0.34 4.07 18.66
CA ASP A 33 -1.03 4.51 18.82
C ASP A 33 -1.24 5.84 18.09
N LEU A 34 -2.09 5.83 17.05
CA LEU A 34 -2.38 7.03 16.26
C LEU A 34 -3.25 8.05 17.02
N ALA A 35 -3.92 7.64 18.10
CA ALA A 35 -4.69 8.53 18.96
C ALA A 35 -3.80 9.22 20.02
N ASP A 36 -2.71 8.54 20.46
CA ASP A 36 -1.78 9.06 21.46
C ASP A 36 -0.33 8.85 20.97
N ARG A 37 0.09 9.72 20.05
CA ARG A 37 1.40 9.63 19.41
C ARG A 37 2.50 10.08 20.37
N PRO A 38 3.54 9.25 20.58
CA PRO A 38 4.64 9.61 21.48
C PRO A 38 5.44 10.80 20.93
N ALA A 39 5.90 11.67 21.82
CA ALA A 39 6.64 12.89 21.45
C ALA A 39 7.89 12.61 20.61
N TRP A 40 8.61 11.52 20.88
CA TRP A 40 9.80 11.13 20.13
C TRP A 40 9.52 10.75 18.67
N LEU A 41 8.26 10.42 18.30
CA LEU A 41 7.91 10.15 16.89
C LEU A 41 8.10 11.39 16.02
N TYR A 42 7.85 12.60 16.58
CA TYR A 42 8.04 13.86 15.86
C TYR A 42 9.52 14.21 15.61
N GLU A 43 10.44 13.61 16.34
CA GLU A 43 11.89 13.70 16.06
C GLU A 43 12.26 12.87 14.83
N LYS A 44 11.54 11.75 14.59
CA LYS A 44 11.76 10.86 13.43
C LYS A 44 10.99 11.30 12.19
N ASN A 45 9.79 11.82 12.39
CA ASN A 45 8.96 12.41 11.35
C ASN A 45 8.26 13.65 11.91
N PRO A 46 8.66 14.87 11.51
CA PRO A 46 8.08 16.11 12.04
C PRO A 46 6.56 16.24 11.88
N LEU A 47 5.97 15.48 10.96
CA LEU A 47 4.52 15.40 10.77
C LEU A 47 3.84 14.41 11.74
N GLY A 48 4.60 13.67 12.56
CA GLY A 48 4.10 12.64 13.47
C GLY A 48 3.34 11.52 12.77
N LYS A 49 3.63 11.28 11.48
CA LYS A 49 2.97 10.25 10.68
C LYS A 49 3.78 8.95 10.66
N VAL A 50 3.07 7.85 10.45
CA VAL A 50 3.63 6.53 10.16
C VAL A 50 3.23 6.09 8.74
N PRO A 51 4.00 5.20 8.08
CA PRO A 51 5.20 4.53 8.57
C PRO A 51 6.42 5.46 8.65
N VAL A 52 7.35 5.08 9.53
CA VAL A 52 8.75 5.51 9.44
C VAL A 52 9.60 4.24 9.48
N LEU A 53 10.51 4.09 8.53
CA LEU A 53 11.53 3.05 8.57
C LEU A 53 12.81 3.67 9.14
N GLU A 54 13.50 2.96 10.03
CA GLU A 54 14.79 3.40 10.55
C GLU A 54 15.84 2.33 10.31
N GLU A 55 16.97 2.71 9.72
CA GLU A 55 18.16 1.87 9.58
C GLU A 55 19.32 2.54 10.32
N ASP A 56 19.86 1.86 11.36
CA ASP A 56 21.03 2.31 12.12
C ASP A 56 20.93 3.77 12.63
N GLY A 57 19.74 4.16 13.10
CA GLY A 57 19.47 5.50 13.63
C GLY A 57 19.10 6.54 12.60
N TRP A 58 19.03 6.19 11.30
CA TRP A 58 18.59 7.08 10.23
C TRP A 58 17.09 6.84 9.91
N PRO A 59 16.19 7.76 10.26
CA PRO A 59 14.77 7.62 10.01
C PRO A 59 14.42 8.05 8.57
N LEU A 60 13.61 7.24 7.90
CA LEU A 60 13.05 7.50 6.57
C LEU A 60 11.51 7.49 6.65
N PRO A 61 10.83 8.62 6.57
CA PRO A 61 9.38 8.69 6.40
C PRO A 61 8.97 8.52 4.93
N GLU A 62 7.64 8.55 4.66
CA GLU A 62 6.98 8.43 3.37
C GLU A 62 7.02 7.01 2.78
N SER A 63 5.87 6.32 2.84
CA SER A 63 5.78 4.90 2.46
C SER A 63 6.28 4.62 1.04
N ALA A 64 5.95 5.48 0.06
CA ALA A 64 6.39 5.29 -1.32
C ALA A 64 7.91 5.43 -1.47
N VAL A 65 8.54 6.30 -0.67
CA VAL A 65 10.01 6.45 -0.64
C VAL A 65 10.65 5.27 0.08
N ILE A 66 10.05 4.80 1.17
CA ILE A 66 10.49 3.60 1.89
C ILE A 66 10.45 2.37 0.97
N ASP A 67 9.38 2.20 0.20
CA ASP A 67 9.21 1.09 -0.72
C ASP A 67 10.28 1.08 -1.83
N GLU A 68 10.60 2.26 -2.39
CA GLU A 68 11.70 2.42 -3.35
C GLU A 68 13.06 2.10 -2.71
N PHE A 69 13.32 2.66 -1.52
CA PHE A 69 14.55 2.39 -0.77
C PHE A 69 14.74 0.89 -0.51
N LEU A 70 13.71 0.21 -0.02
CA LEU A 70 13.76 -1.23 0.22
C LEU A 70 14.01 -2.03 -1.06
N ASN A 71 13.39 -1.61 -2.17
CA ASN A 71 13.59 -2.28 -3.45
C ASN A 71 15.01 -2.10 -4.02
N GLU A 72 15.63 -0.94 -3.80
CA GLU A 72 17.01 -0.68 -4.20
C GLU A 72 18.02 -1.35 -3.26
N ARG A 73 17.76 -1.30 -1.95
CA ARG A 73 18.63 -1.86 -0.90
C ARG A 73 18.68 -3.38 -0.92
N TYR A 74 17.54 -4.00 -1.28
CA TYR A 74 17.34 -5.44 -1.40
C TYR A 74 16.80 -5.75 -2.80
N PRO A 75 17.65 -5.86 -3.84
CA PRO A 75 17.18 -5.90 -5.22
C PRO A 75 16.39 -7.16 -5.58
N GLU A 76 16.55 -8.26 -4.85
CA GLU A 76 15.84 -9.51 -5.12
C GLU A 76 14.75 -9.83 -4.09
N PRO A 77 13.57 -10.27 -4.54
CA PRO A 77 13.07 -10.23 -5.93
C PRO A 77 12.79 -8.79 -6.37
N PRO A 78 12.96 -8.43 -7.67
CA PRO A 78 12.69 -7.09 -8.15
C PRO A 78 11.19 -6.80 -8.09
N LEU A 79 10.81 -5.63 -7.56
CA LEU A 79 9.42 -5.16 -7.49
C LEU A 79 9.11 -4.03 -8.49
N TRP A 80 10.05 -3.75 -9.39
CA TRP A 80 9.83 -2.95 -10.59
C TRP A 80 10.19 -3.75 -11.85
N PRO A 81 9.48 -3.51 -12.97
CA PRO A 81 9.86 -4.08 -14.25
C PRO A 81 11.28 -3.69 -14.67
N ALA A 82 11.95 -4.59 -15.37
CA ALA A 82 13.29 -4.33 -15.91
C ALA A 82 13.27 -3.27 -17.02
N ASP A 83 12.17 -3.20 -17.81
CA ASP A 83 12.00 -2.18 -18.84
C ASP A 83 11.82 -0.80 -18.21
N PRO A 84 12.62 0.20 -18.63
CA PRO A 84 12.53 1.56 -18.07
C PRO A 84 11.20 2.27 -18.33
N GLY A 85 10.55 1.97 -19.46
CA GLY A 85 9.24 2.57 -19.81
C GLY A 85 8.12 2.02 -18.92
N GLU A 86 8.07 0.70 -18.73
CA GLU A 86 7.13 0.06 -17.82
C GLU A 86 7.35 0.52 -16.37
N ARG A 87 8.61 0.63 -15.94
CA ARG A 87 8.96 1.17 -14.63
C ARG A 87 8.51 2.61 -14.45
N ALA A 88 8.71 3.46 -15.45
CA ALA A 88 8.26 4.85 -15.42
C ALA A 88 6.73 4.95 -15.35
N ALA A 89 6.00 4.10 -16.10
CA ALA A 89 4.56 4.01 -16.02
C ALA A 89 4.07 3.61 -14.62
N GLY A 90 4.74 2.62 -14.00
CA GLY A 90 4.44 2.21 -12.61
C GLY A 90 4.68 3.33 -11.59
N ARG A 91 5.80 4.04 -11.69
CA ARG A 91 6.08 5.20 -10.84
C ARG A 91 5.07 6.33 -11.02
N LEU A 92 4.57 6.52 -12.25
CA LEU A 92 3.50 7.48 -12.51
C LEU A 92 2.19 7.09 -11.82
N LEU A 93 1.84 5.80 -11.75
CA LEU A 93 0.69 5.31 -10.98
C LEU A 93 0.86 5.61 -9.48
N VAL A 94 2.02 5.30 -8.92
CA VAL A 94 2.32 5.61 -7.51
C VAL A 94 2.25 7.12 -7.24
N HIS A 95 2.77 7.96 -8.16
CA HIS A 95 2.70 9.43 -8.04
C HIS A 95 1.26 9.97 -8.07
N ARG A 96 0.38 9.33 -8.85
CA ARG A 96 -1.04 9.73 -8.98
C ARG A 96 -1.95 9.13 -7.91
N PHE A 97 -1.41 8.32 -7.01
CA PHE A 97 -2.17 7.63 -5.98
C PHE A 97 -2.98 8.57 -5.07
N ASP A 98 -2.58 9.83 -4.92
CA ASP A 98 -3.26 10.80 -4.05
C ASP A 98 -4.74 11.03 -4.43
N ALA A 99 -5.08 10.97 -5.72
CA ALA A 99 -6.48 11.06 -6.17
C ALA A 99 -7.29 9.88 -5.62
N PHE A 100 -6.81 8.67 -5.82
CA PHE A 100 -7.42 7.44 -5.31
C PHE A 100 -7.59 7.45 -3.79
N SER A 101 -6.51 7.79 -3.05
CA SER A 101 -6.56 7.81 -1.60
C SER A 101 -7.50 8.90 -1.06
N SER A 102 -7.55 10.06 -1.71
CA SER A 102 -8.45 11.15 -1.36
C SER A 102 -9.91 10.76 -1.51
N ALA A 103 -10.26 10.11 -2.63
CA ALA A 103 -11.60 9.59 -2.89
C ALA A 103 -12.00 8.51 -1.86
N TYR A 104 -11.08 7.58 -1.56
CA TYR A 104 -11.29 6.57 -0.51
C TYR A 104 -11.53 7.19 0.86
N TYR A 105 -10.72 8.18 1.29
CA TYR A 105 -10.91 8.82 2.59
C TYR A 105 -12.16 9.70 2.66
N ALA A 106 -12.57 10.31 1.54
CA ALA A 106 -13.86 11.00 1.45
C ALA A 106 -15.02 10.01 1.63
N PHE A 107 -14.98 8.87 0.93
CA PHE A 107 -15.96 7.80 1.10
C PHE A 107 -16.00 7.28 2.56
N ARG A 108 -14.86 7.05 3.20
CA ARG A 108 -14.80 6.63 4.61
C ARG A 108 -15.42 7.62 5.58
N ARG A 109 -15.32 8.92 5.32
CA ARG A 109 -15.83 9.98 6.18
C ARG A 109 -17.31 10.26 5.93
N ASP A 110 -17.68 10.35 4.65
CA ASP A 110 -18.98 10.88 4.21
C ASP A 110 -19.92 9.77 3.68
N GLY A 111 -19.48 8.53 3.65
CA GLY A 111 -20.27 7.36 3.23
C GLY A 111 -20.73 7.45 1.77
N GLU A 112 -22.00 7.11 1.55
CA GLU A 112 -22.61 7.08 0.22
C GLU A 112 -22.58 8.44 -0.51
N GLY A 113 -22.54 9.56 0.22
CA GLY A 113 -22.44 10.89 -0.37
C GLY A 113 -21.15 11.13 -1.17
N ALA A 114 -20.06 10.43 -0.84
CA ALA A 114 -18.78 10.51 -1.54
C ALA A 114 -18.45 9.24 -2.33
N ARG A 115 -19.36 8.27 -2.40
CA ARG A 115 -19.16 6.96 -3.03
C ARG A 115 -18.81 7.07 -4.51
N ALA A 116 -19.49 7.94 -5.25
CA ALA A 116 -19.33 8.08 -6.70
C ALA A 116 -17.88 8.39 -7.13
N ALA A 117 -17.18 9.26 -6.38
CA ALA A 117 -15.77 9.58 -6.68
C ALA A 117 -14.85 8.37 -6.46
N PHE A 118 -15.11 7.57 -5.44
CA PHE A 118 -14.33 6.36 -5.20
C PHE A 118 -14.63 5.26 -6.24
N ASP A 119 -15.89 5.15 -6.68
CA ASP A 119 -16.29 4.24 -7.75
C ASP A 119 -15.62 4.61 -9.10
N GLU A 120 -15.46 5.90 -9.41
CA GLU A 120 -14.73 6.37 -10.58
C GLU A 120 -13.24 5.95 -10.54
N GLU A 121 -12.61 6.08 -9.40
CA GLU A 121 -11.22 5.64 -9.18
C GLU A 121 -11.09 4.11 -9.31
N LEU A 122 -12.04 3.34 -8.76
CA LEU A 122 -12.08 1.89 -8.96
C LEU A 122 -12.29 1.51 -10.43
N GLY A 123 -13.13 2.26 -11.16
CA GLY A 123 -13.32 2.08 -12.60
C GLY A 123 -12.06 2.35 -13.41
N THR A 124 -11.30 3.37 -13.02
CA THR A 124 -10.00 3.68 -13.63
C THR A 124 -9.00 2.55 -13.41
N LEU A 125 -8.94 2.03 -12.18
CA LEU A 125 -8.09 0.90 -11.82
C LEU A 125 -8.49 -0.37 -12.57
N ASP A 126 -9.79 -0.65 -12.70
CA ASP A 126 -10.33 -1.79 -13.45
C ASP A 126 -9.93 -1.74 -14.93
N ALA A 127 -10.01 -0.56 -15.54
CA ALA A 127 -9.63 -0.37 -16.95
C ALA A 127 -8.14 -0.67 -17.20
N LEU A 128 -7.26 -0.37 -16.25
CA LEU A 128 -5.84 -0.72 -16.30
C LEU A 128 -5.64 -2.24 -16.18
N LEU A 129 -6.31 -2.85 -15.21
CA LEU A 129 -6.16 -4.28 -14.88
C LEU A 129 -6.80 -5.22 -15.91
N ARG A 130 -7.70 -4.74 -16.76
CA ARG A 130 -8.22 -5.53 -17.92
C ARG A 130 -7.13 -5.89 -18.93
N ARG A 131 -6.03 -5.17 -18.95
CA ARG A 131 -4.96 -5.36 -19.94
C ARG A 131 -3.84 -6.26 -19.42
N MET A 132 -3.63 -6.30 -18.09
CA MET A 132 -2.52 -6.99 -17.47
C MET A 132 -2.92 -7.54 -16.10
N PRO A 133 -2.30 -8.65 -15.66
CA PRO A 133 -2.64 -9.26 -14.37
C PRO A 133 -2.26 -8.40 -13.15
N TYR A 134 -1.28 -7.49 -13.31
CA TYR A 134 -0.82 -6.55 -12.30
C TYR A 134 -0.65 -5.15 -12.90
N LEU A 135 -0.59 -4.12 -12.07
CA LEU A 135 -0.63 -2.72 -12.51
C LEU A 135 0.53 -2.29 -13.41
N THR A 136 1.66 -2.97 -13.34
CA THR A 136 2.84 -2.69 -14.18
C THR A 136 3.25 -3.85 -15.08
N GLY A 137 2.35 -4.78 -15.34
CA GLY A 137 2.64 -5.86 -16.27
C GLY A 137 2.28 -7.25 -15.77
N ARG A 138 3.20 -8.20 -15.91
CA ARG A 138 2.94 -9.62 -15.63
C ARG A 138 3.34 -10.05 -14.22
N ALA A 139 4.07 -9.22 -13.49
CA ALA A 139 4.55 -9.50 -12.14
C ALA A 139 4.00 -8.49 -11.14
N PHE A 140 3.79 -8.96 -9.91
CA PHE A 140 3.46 -8.12 -8.78
C PHE A 140 4.59 -7.14 -8.48
N GLY A 141 4.25 -5.89 -8.17
CA GLY A 141 5.25 -4.86 -7.93
C GLY A 141 4.78 -3.70 -7.08
N LEU A 142 5.63 -2.66 -6.96
CA LEU A 142 5.37 -1.52 -6.08
C LEU A 142 4.11 -0.72 -6.46
N ALA A 143 3.70 -0.72 -7.73
CA ALA A 143 2.43 -0.12 -8.10
C ALA A 143 1.24 -0.89 -7.51
N ASP A 144 1.29 -2.23 -7.48
CA ASP A 144 0.25 -3.04 -6.83
C ASP A 144 0.23 -2.79 -5.33
N VAL A 145 1.40 -2.79 -4.69
CA VAL A 145 1.56 -2.46 -3.26
C VAL A 145 0.94 -1.10 -2.94
N ALA A 146 1.05 -0.12 -3.85
CA ALA A 146 0.52 1.22 -3.63
C ALA A 146 -1.01 1.27 -3.47
N TYR A 147 -1.76 0.45 -4.21
CA TYR A 147 -3.23 0.48 -4.21
C TYR A 147 -3.86 -0.60 -3.33
N LEU A 148 -3.21 -1.76 -3.25
CA LEU A 148 -3.73 -2.97 -2.61
C LEU A 148 -4.30 -2.76 -1.20
N PRO A 149 -3.60 -2.09 -0.25
CA PRO A 149 -4.09 -1.94 1.12
C PRO A 149 -5.43 -1.20 1.23
N TRP A 150 -5.72 -0.31 0.29
CA TRP A 150 -6.98 0.46 0.27
C TRP A 150 -8.12 -0.36 -0.33
N VAL A 151 -7.87 -1.07 -1.45
CA VAL A 151 -8.89 -1.92 -2.08
C VAL A 151 -9.27 -3.07 -1.14
N LEU A 152 -8.28 -3.70 -0.48
CA LEU A 152 -8.51 -4.73 0.54
C LEU A 152 -9.40 -4.19 1.66
N ARG A 153 -9.08 -3.03 2.23
CA ARG A 153 -9.88 -2.43 3.30
C ARG A 153 -11.25 -1.96 2.83
N ALA A 154 -11.37 -1.46 1.62
CA ALA A 154 -12.67 -1.08 1.04
C ALA A 154 -13.60 -2.28 0.98
N ARG A 155 -13.12 -3.45 0.52
CA ARG A 155 -13.89 -4.68 0.48
C ARG A 155 -14.19 -5.21 1.89
N ASP A 156 -13.17 -5.41 2.71
CA ASP A 156 -13.25 -6.22 3.93
C ASP A 156 -13.73 -5.43 5.17
N LEU A 157 -13.44 -4.14 5.26
CA LEU A 157 -13.88 -3.31 6.39
C LEU A 157 -15.12 -2.46 6.09
N TYR A 158 -15.30 -2.08 4.82
CA TYR A 158 -16.38 -1.16 4.44
C TYR A 158 -17.44 -1.79 3.54
N GLY A 159 -17.31 -3.08 3.22
CA GLY A 159 -18.29 -3.83 2.45
C GLY A 159 -18.49 -3.32 1.03
N VAL A 160 -17.47 -2.69 0.44
CA VAL A 160 -17.53 -2.22 -0.96
C VAL A 160 -17.59 -3.42 -1.89
N PRO A 161 -18.72 -3.62 -2.61
CA PRO A 161 -18.81 -4.73 -3.55
C PRO A 161 -17.86 -4.47 -4.74
N LEU A 162 -17.14 -5.51 -5.19
CA LEU A 162 -16.21 -5.40 -6.32
C LEU A 162 -16.77 -5.99 -7.62
N GLU A 163 -17.99 -6.51 -7.63
CA GLU A 163 -18.65 -7.07 -8.83
C GLU A 163 -18.74 -6.09 -10.00
N PRO A 164 -18.92 -4.77 -9.78
CA PRO A 164 -18.88 -3.81 -10.88
C PRO A 164 -17.50 -3.66 -11.54
N TRP A 165 -16.43 -4.08 -10.84
CA TRP A 165 -15.03 -3.98 -11.28
C TRP A 165 -14.35 -5.35 -11.27
N PRO A 166 -14.70 -6.24 -12.21
CA PRO A 166 -14.26 -7.64 -12.17
C PRO A 166 -12.75 -7.81 -12.33
N ALA A 167 -12.07 -6.88 -13.01
CA ALA A 167 -10.61 -6.93 -13.12
C ALA A 167 -9.92 -6.54 -11.81
N VAL A 168 -10.48 -5.58 -11.06
CA VAL A 168 -10.02 -5.25 -9.69
C VAL A 168 -10.26 -6.41 -8.74
N ALA A 169 -11.43 -7.06 -8.80
CA ALA A 169 -11.73 -8.22 -7.97
C ALA A 169 -10.73 -9.36 -8.21
N ALA A 170 -10.53 -9.74 -9.47
CA ALA A 170 -9.59 -10.80 -9.85
C ALA A 170 -8.14 -10.46 -9.50
N TRP A 171 -7.74 -9.21 -9.62
CA TRP A 171 -6.42 -8.72 -9.20
C TRP A 171 -6.25 -8.80 -7.69
N LEU A 172 -7.25 -8.34 -6.91
CA LEU A 172 -7.19 -8.38 -5.45
C LEU A 172 -7.07 -9.83 -4.95
N GLU A 173 -7.84 -10.76 -5.50
CA GLU A 173 -7.75 -12.17 -5.14
C GLU A 173 -6.36 -12.75 -5.41
N ARG A 174 -5.82 -12.50 -6.62
CA ARG A 174 -4.47 -12.92 -6.99
C ARG A 174 -3.41 -12.33 -6.06
N CYS A 175 -3.58 -11.08 -5.62
CA CYS A 175 -2.69 -10.47 -4.64
C CYS A 175 -2.80 -11.14 -3.27
N CYS A 176 -4.03 -11.46 -2.81
CA CYS A 176 -4.26 -12.11 -1.52
C CYS A 176 -3.69 -13.54 -1.44
N GLU A 177 -3.47 -14.21 -2.57
CA GLU A 177 -2.80 -15.52 -2.61
C GLU A 177 -1.28 -15.44 -2.28
N ARG A 178 -0.70 -14.24 -2.28
CA ARG A 178 0.72 -14.05 -1.96
C ARG A 178 0.94 -14.13 -0.45
N PRO A 179 1.96 -14.86 0.03
CA PRO A 179 2.25 -14.95 1.47
C PRO A 179 2.45 -13.58 2.15
N SER A 180 3.07 -12.63 1.45
CA SER A 180 3.31 -11.26 1.92
C SER A 180 2.02 -10.47 2.15
N VAL A 181 0.98 -10.76 1.37
CA VAL A 181 -0.34 -10.11 1.44
C VAL A 181 -1.27 -10.88 2.37
N ALA A 182 -1.16 -12.20 2.48
CA ALA A 182 -1.96 -13.02 3.37
C ALA A 182 -1.85 -12.54 4.84
N ALA A 183 -0.63 -12.17 5.27
CA ALA A 183 -0.42 -11.59 6.61
C ALA A 183 -1.20 -10.26 6.79
N GLU A 184 -1.30 -9.43 5.74
CA GLU A 184 -2.07 -8.18 5.79
C GLU A 184 -3.57 -8.44 5.79
N VAL A 185 -4.05 -9.50 5.13
CA VAL A 185 -5.46 -9.93 5.20
C VAL A 185 -5.83 -10.29 6.63
N GLU A 186 -4.96 -11.02 7.36
CA GLU A 186 -5.17 -11.36 8.78
C GLU A 186 -5.19 -10.10 9.65
N VAL A 187 -4.30 -9.13 9.40
CA VAL A 187 -4.31 -7.84 10.10
C VAL A 187 -5.64 -7.13 9.87
N VAL A 188 -6.12 -7.04 8.63
CA VAL A 188 -7.40 -6.38 8.31
C VAL A 188 -8.57 -7.08 8.97
N ALA A 189 -8.59 -8.42 8.98
CA ALA A 189 -9.65 -9.20 9.63
C ALA A 189 -9.70 -9.01 11.15
N SER A 190 -8.60 -8.54 11.77
CA SER A 190 -8.52 -8.27 13.22
C SER A 190 -8.92 -6.84 13.62
N LEU A 191 -9.20 -5.94 12.67
CA LEU A 191 -9.53 -4.52 12.91
C LEU A 191 -11.00 -4.29 13.18
#